data_a4220858275160a868c1933397a28663
#
_entry.id   a4220858275160a868c1933397a28663
#
_cell.length_a   1.000
_cell.length_b   1.000
_cell.length_c   1.000
_cell.angle_alpha   90.00
_cell.angle_beta   90.00
_cell.angle_gamma   90.00
#
_symmetry.space_group_name_H-M   'P 1'
#
loop_
_entity.id
_entity.type
_entity.pdbx_description
1 polymer ?
#
loop_
_entity_poly.entity_id
_entity_poly.type
_entity_poly.pdbx_seq_one_letter_code
_entity_poly.pdbx_strand_id
1 'polypeptide(L)'
;MSLPHWKTGWIIAVILVVSLTFIVPAAFGQNSVSIVVKDTRTKENLDGALVYLDGGYQGDTSSSNVTGVVIIQDVSQGAHTVRVTRSGYNEITTKFNYPAESTVTVLLSKEALVSLNPNGPSPNAINIVFYPSSTSYSCTDNEKVSAPDYINNETLFRHDVLNVIDTTYMNLDQVTSPPDPLPENYQNYFNFYYYYDPSAPADAFSGCSGSVPQSYRDTVTFSDVTIILYPTYHGRYTNVSCQPTGCTQILGPGRVQMKAPADQEMIVRHETGHAVFGLVDTYCGSTYYWQDDPDPNVWSSLASCQADAQSHHRDPAQCRQIASENSYSPVCSKNFWHWDPNPDIMAGMYGGTFGDAATQRINYVLSQAGTGSPAQSGSTTVSLGGDA
;
A
#
# COMPACT_ATOMS: atom_id res chain seq x y z
N MET A 1 -35.66 -2.06 33.48
CA MET A 1 -35.63 -1.56 32.11
C MET A 1 -34.62 -2.39 31.34
N SER A 2 -35.12 -3.32 30.53
CA SER A 2 -34.33 -4.29 29.78
C SER A 2 -34.10 -3.76 28.37
N LEU A 3 -32.83 -3.71 27.96
CA LEU A 3 -32.44 -3.37 26.58
C LEU A 3 -32.53 -4.63 25.70
N PRO A 4 -32.98 -4.52 24.46
CA PRO A 4 -33.17 -5.67 23.59
C PRO A 4 -31.85 -6.11 22.93
N HIS A 5 -31.67 -7.44 22.91
CA HIS A 5 -30.63 -8.13 22.14
C HIS A 5 -30.79 -7.88 20.64
N TRP A 6 -29.76 -7.35 20.01
CA TRP A 6 -29.63 -7.29 18.55
C TRP A 6 -29.10 -8.65 18.06
N LYS A 7 -29.94 -9.32 17.31
CA LYS A 7 -29.61 -10.57 16.62
C LYS A 7 -28.69 -10.23 15.45
N THR A 8 -27.57 -10.92 15.38
CA THR A 8 -26.67 -11.01 14.22
C THR A 8 -27.46 -11.43 12.99
N GLY A 9 -27.77 -10.49 12.12
CA GLY A 9 -28.37 -10.74 10.82
C GLY A 9 -27.30 -11.23 9.85
N TRP A 10 -27.44 -12.48 9.40
CA TRP A 10 -26.71 -13.01 8.24
C TRP A 10 -27.15 -12.22 7.00
N ILE A 11 -26.20 -11.53 6.34
CA ILE A 11 -26.44 -10.92 5.04
C ILE A 11 -26.45 -12.06 4.03
N ILE A 12 -27.64 -12.50 3.66
CA ILE A 12 -27.85 -13.36 2.49
C ILE A 12 -27.70 -12.45 1.27
N ALA A 13 -26.60 -12.57 0.54
CA ALA A 13 -26.43 -11.93 -0.75
C ALA A 13 -27.44 -12.55 -1.73
N VAL A 14 -28.53 -11.85 -1.99
CA VAL A 14 -29.48 -12.20 -3.03
C VAL A 14 -28.85 -11.86 -4.39
N ILE A 15 -28.37 -12.88 -5.09
CA ILE A 15 -27.86 -12.76 -6.45
C ILE A 15 -29.06 -12.63 -7.38
N LEU A 16 -29.33 -11.42 -7.87
CA LEU A 16 -30.31 -11.17 -8.93
C LEU A 16 -29.71 -11.59 -10.27
N VAL A 17 -30.09 -12.77 -10.76
CA VAL A 17 -29.70 -13.25 -12.09
C VAL A 17 -30.55 -12.51 -13.13
N VAL A 18 -30.01 -11.48 -13.76
CA VAL A 18 -30.62 -10.85 -14.93
C VAL A 18 -30.20 -11.63 -16.17
N SER A 19 -31.08 -12.46 -16.70
CA SER A 19 -30.85 -13.21 -17.95
C SER A 19 -30.91 -12.25 -19.14
N LEU A 20 -29.76 -11.77 -19.64
CA LEU A 20 -29.69 -11.19 -20.97
C LEU A 20 -29.51 -12.34 -21.96
N THR A 21 -30.56 -12.67 -22.68
CA THR A 21 -30.53 -13.64 -23.78
C THR A 21 -29.74 -13.07 -24.95
N PHE A 22 -28.48 -13.44 -25.05
CA PHE A 22 -27.74 -13.30 -26.31
C PHE A 22 -28.13 -14.46 -27.20
N ILE A 23 -28.67 -14.16 -28.38
CA ILE A 23 -28.90 -15.13 -29.43
C ILE A 23 -27.53 -15.54 -29.99
N VAL A 24 -27.00 -16.65 -29.48
CA VAL A 24 -25.83 -17.33 -30.07
C VAL A 24 -26.39 -18.19 -31.23
N PRO A 25 -25.87 -18.10 -32.47
CA PRO A 25 -26.38 -18.91 -33.56
C PRO A 25 -26.23 -20.41 -33.26
N ALA A 26 -27.31 -21.12 -33.52
CA ALA A 26 -27.48 -22.56 -33.25
C ALA A 26 -26.58 -23.44 -34.13
N ALA A 27 -25.37 -23.71 -33.63
CA ALA A 27 -24.48 -24.72 -34.18
C ALA A 27 -23.88 -25.62 -33.09
N PHE A 28 -24.46 -25.61 -31.89
CA PHE A 28 -23.95 -26.38 -30.74
C PHE A 28 -24.74 -27.68 -30.58
N GLY A 29 -24.02 -28.78 -30.35
CA GLY A 29 -24.60 -30.10 -30.14
C GLY A 29 -25.70 -30.08 -29.06
N GLN A 30 -26.59 -31.06 -29.08
CA GLN A 30 -27.80 -31.10 -28.25
C GLN A 30 -27.57 -31.14 -26.74
N ASN A 31 -26.29 -31.30 -26.28
CA ASN A 31 -25.93 -31.45 -24.87
C ASN A 31 -24.77 -30.53 -24.46
N SER A 32 -24.83 -29.24 -24.78
CA SER A 32 -23.77 -28.30 -24.43
C SER A 32 -24.23 -27.20 -23.47
N VAL A 33 -23.33 -26.76 -22.59
CA VAL A 33 -23.52 -25.58 -21.73
C VAL A 33 -22.43 -24.55 -22.00
N SER A 34 -22.81 -23.29 -22.04
CA SER A 34 -21.91 -22.16 -22.17
C SER A 34 -21.65 -21.54 -20.80
N ILE A 35 -20.41 -21.54 -20.35
CA ILE A 35 -20.00 -20.83 -19.13
C ILE A 35 -19.44 -19.47 -19.54
N VAL A 36 -20.12 -18.40 -19.15
CA VAL A 36 -19.71 -17.01 -19.43
C VAL A 36 -19.13 -16.41 -18.17
N VAL A 37 -17.85 -16.06 -18.20
CA VAL A 37 -17.17 -15.47 -17.05
C VAL A 37 -17.02 -13.98 -17.23
N LYS A 38 -17.47 -13.22 -16.23
CA LYS A 38 -17.45 -11.74 -16.28
C LYS A 38 -16.89 -11.16 -14.99
N ASP A 39 -16.32 -9.96 -15.12
CA ASP A 39 -15.98 -9.13 -13.96
C ASP A 39 -17.25 -8.63 -13.28
N THR A 40 -17.30 -8.77 -11.95
CA THR A 40 -18.47 -8.36 -11.15
C THR A 40 -18.76 -6.85 -11.28
N ARG A 41 -17.75 -6.03 -11.40
CA ARG A 41 -17.85 -4.57 -11.43
C ARG A 41 -18.09 -4.03 -12.84
N THR A 42 -17.20 -4.38 -13.78
CA THR A 42 -17.28 -3.84 -15.15
C THR A 42 -18.32 -4.54 -16.04
N LYS A 43 -18.72 -5.76 -15.66
CA LYS A 43 -19.57 -6.66 -16.43
C LYS A 43 -18.94 -7.10 -17.76
N GLU A 44 -17.69 -6.79 -17.99
CA GLU A 44 -16.93 -7.23 -19.14
C GLU A 44 -16.59 -8.72 -19.03
N ASN A 45 -16.46 -9.36 -20.17
CA ASN A 45 -16.04 -10.75 -20.25
C ASN A 45 -14.58 -10.90 -19.82
N LEU A 46 -14.29 -11.91 -19.01
CA LEU A 46 -12.95 -12.19 -18.47
C LEU A 46 -12.27 -13.30 -19.26
N ASP A 47 -11.14 -12.96 -19.83
CA ASP A 47 -10.24 -13.89 -20.50
C ASP A 47 -9.30 -14.59 -19.50
N GLY A 48 -8.79 -15.79 -19.82
CA GLY A 48 -7.84 -16.52 -18.98
C GLY A 48 -8.41 -17.09 -17.66
N ALA A 49 -9.73 -17.17 -17.52
CA ALA A 49 -10.33 -17.84 -16.37
C ALA A 49 -10.41 -19.36 -16.61
N LEU A 50 -9.96 -20.16 -15.65
CA LEU A 50 -10.01 -21.62 -15.68
C LEU A 50 -11.38 -22.11 -15.21
N VAL A 51 -12.02 -22.96 -15.98
CA VAL A 51 -13.36 -23.50 -15.71
C VAL A 51 -13.30 -24.99 -15.41
N TYR A 52 -13.98 -25.39 -14.32
CA TYR A 52 -14.11 -26.76 -13.90
C TYR A 52 -15.59 -27.12 -13.75
N LEU A 53 -16.01 -28.27 -14.30
CA LEU A 53 -17.34 -28.83 -14.12
C LEU A 53 -17.23 -30.09 -13.27
N ASP A 54 -17.99 -30.16 -12.18
CA ASP A 54 -17.99 -31.29 -11.24
C ASP A 54 -16.57 -31.74 -10.81
N GLY A 55 -15.67 -30.76 -10.67
CA GLY A 55 -14.27 -30.95 -10.32
C GLY A 55 -13.33 -31.22 -11.49
N GLY A 56 -13.84 -31.57 -12.68
CA GLY A 56 -13.05 -31.81 -13.88
C GLY A 56 -12.73 -30.49 -14.63
N TYR A 57 -11.45 -30.29 -15.02
CA TYR A 57 -11.04 -29.16 -15.85
C TYR A 57 -11.66 -29.24 -17.25
N GLN A 58 -12.25 -28.15 -17.72
CA GLN A 58 -12.96 -28.06 -19.01
C GLN A 58 -12.32 -27.10 -20.02
N GLY A 59 -11.38 -26.29 -19.57
CA GLY A 59 -10.71 -25.30 -20.41
C GLY A 59 -10.58 -23.94 -19.72
N ASP A 60 -10.05 -22.98 -20.47
CA ASP A 60 -9.99 -21.59 -20.06
C ASP A 60 -10.76 -20.67 -21.03
N THR A 61 -11.11 -19.49 -20.56
CA THR A 61 -11.90 -18.54 -21.33
C THR A 61 -11.13 -17.84 -22.45
N SER A 62 -9.81 -18.09 -22.61
CA SER A 62 -9.00 -17.67 -23.75
C SER A 62 -9.06 -18.66 -24.91
N SER A 63 -9.45 -19.89 -24.64
CA SER A 63 -9.37 -21.02 -25.62
C SER A 63 -10.51 -21.02 -26.62
N SER A 64 -11.56 -20.20 -26.44
CA SER A 64 -12.69 -20.09 -27.37
C SER A 64 -12.57 -18.89 -28.30
N ASN A 65 -13.26 -18.94 -29.43
CA ASN A 65 -13.36 -17.81 -30.37
C ASN A 65 -14.15 -16.61 -29.77
N VAL A 66 -14.70 -16.76 -28.58
CA VAL A 66 -15.46 -15.72 -27.86
C VAL A 66 -14.80 -15.51 -26.52
N THR A 67 -14.21 -14.35 -26.33
CA THR A 67 -13.56 -13.93 -25.08
C THR A 67 -14.48 -14.13 -23.87
N GLY A 68 -13.97 -14.73 -22.83
CA GLY A 68 -14.70 -14.93 -21.56
C GLY A 68 -15.70 -16.06 -21.57
N VAL A 69 -15.68 -16.97 -22.55
CA VAL A 69 -16.65 -18.06 -22.69
C VAL A 69 -15.95 -19.41 -22.82
N VAL A 70 -16.41 -20.41 -22.07
CA VAL A 70 -16.08 -21.83 -22.27
C VAL A 70 -17.34 -22.58 -22.64
N ILE A 71 -17.29 -23.37 -23.72
CA ILE A 71 -18.38 -24.23 -24.16
C ILE A 71 -18.03 -25.65 -23.77
N ILE A 72 -18.84 -26.26 -22.91
CA ILE A 72 -18.67 -27.64 -22.44
C ILE A 72 -19.65 -28.52 -23.19
N GLN A 73 -19.12 -29.56 -23.86
CA GLN A 73 -19.93 -30.53 -24.62
C GLN A 73 -20.27 -31.74 -23.72
N ASP A 74 -21.29 -32.49 -24.16
CA ASP A 74 -21.72 -33.76 -23.55
C ASP A 74 -22.08 -33.67 -22.07
N VAL A 75 -22.71 -32.54 -21.66
CA VAL A 75 -23.17 -32.35 -20.28
C VAL A 75 -24.39 -33.21 -20.04
N SER A 76 -24.35 -34.03 -18.98
CA SER A 76 -25.47 -34.89 -18.58
C SER A 76 -26.65 -34.08 -18.06
N GLN A 77 -27.84 -34.66 -18.06
CA GLN A 77 -29.01 -34.02 -17.40
C GLN A 77 -28.87 -34.08 -15.89
N GLY A 78 -29.19 -33.00 -15.22
CA GLY A 78 -29.21 -32.93 -13.76
C GLY A 78 -28.50 -31.70 -13.19
N ALA A 79 -28.23 -31.78 -11.88
CA ALA A 79 -27.53 -30.72 -11.16
C ALA A 79 -26.04 -30.88 -11.31
N HIS A 80 -25.38 -29.76 -11.65
CA HIS A 80 -23.94 -29.66 -11.81
C HIS A 80 -23.36 -28.54 -10.97
N THR A 81 -22.05 -28.65 -10.71
CA THR A 81 -21.27 -27.61 -10.01
C THR A 81 -20.21 -27.07 -10.93
N VAL A 82 -20.22 -25.77 -11.15
CA VAL A 82 -19.15 -25.08 -11.88
C VAL A 82 -18.28 -24.30 -10.91
N ARG A 83 -16.96 -24.53 -10.97
CA ARG A 83 -15.94 -23.76 -10.25
C ARG A 83 -15.10 -23.00 -11.26
N VAL A 84 -14.91 -21.71 -10.99
CA VAL A 84 -14.11 -20.83 -11.85
C VAL A 84 -13.04 -20.14 -11.02
N THR A 85 -11.80 -20.20 -11.53
CA THR A 85 -10.64 -19.53 -10.94
C THR A 85 -9.94 -18.64 -11.96
N ARG A 86 -9.38 -17.52 -11.52
CA ARG A 86 -8.56 -16.64 -12.35
C ARG A 86 -7.57 -15.90 -11.46
N SER A 87 -6.32 -15.76 -11.90
CA SER A 87 -5.31 -14.97 -11.18
C SER A 87 -5.80 -13.55 -10.93
N GLY A 88 -5.69 -13.06 -9.70
CA GLY A 88 -6.16 -11.74 -9.25
C GLY A 88 -7.68 -11.63 -9.06
N TYR A 89 -8.38 -12.76 -8.98
CA TYR A 89 -9.82 -12.83 -8.71
C TYR A 89 -10.13 -13.90 -7.67
N ASN A 90 -11.14 -13.64 -6.86
CA ASN A 90 -11.66 -14.64 -5.91
C ASN A 90 -12.27 -15.81 -6.66
N GLU A 91 -11.90 -17.04 -6.27
CA GLU A 91 -12.52 -18.25 -6.78
C GLU A 91 -14.02 -18.25 -6.46
N ILE A 92 -14.82 -18.71 -7.41
CA ILE A 92 -16.26 -18.88 -7.20
C ILE A 92 -16.69 -20.29 -7.59
N THR A 93 -17.63 -20.83 -6.83
CA THR A 93 -18.30 -22.09 -7.13
C THR A 93 -19.81 -21.84 -7.14
N THR A 94 -20.48 -22.21 -8.24
CA THR A 94 -21.93 -22.09 -8.39
C THR A 94 -22.53 -23.39 -8.88
N LYS A 95 -23.85 -23.55 -8.70
CA LYS A 95 -24.62 -24.71 -9.14
C LYS A 95 -25.60 -24.32 -10.23
N PHE A 96 -25.85 -25.22 -11.17
CA PHE A 96 -26.87 -25.07 -12.20
C PHE A 96 -27.51 -26.39 -12.53
N ASN A 97 -28.68 -26.39 -13.21
CA ASN A 97 -29.39 -27.59 -13.65
C ASN A 97 -29.45 -27.62 -15.17
N TYR A 98 -28.88 -28.64 -15.77
CA TYR A 98 -28.94 -28.84 -17.22
C TYR A 98 -30.10 -29.83 -17.55
N PRO A 99 -30.94 -29.62 -18.60
CA PRO A 99 -30.86 -28.59 -19.63
C PRO A 99 -31.64 -27.30 -19.34
N ALA A 100 -32.19 -27.13 -18.15
CA ALA A 100 -32.95 -25.91 -17.82
C ALA A 100 -32.10 -24.63 -17.97
N GLU A 101 -30.81 -24.75 -17.69
CA GLU A 101 -29.83 -23.70 -17.86
C GLU A 101 -28.74 -24.15 -18.86
N SER A 102 -28.83 -23.68 -20.09
CA SER A 102 -27.83 -23.94 -21.14
C SER A 102 -26.73 -22.87 -21.21
N THR A 103 -26.90 -21.77 -20.47
CA THR A 103 -25.90 -20.71 -20.30
C THR A 103 -25.81 -20.33 -18.83
N VAL A 104 -24.61 -20.41 -18.26
CA VAL A 104 -24.33 -20.08 -16.87
C VAL A 104 -23.38 -18.88 -16.86
N THR A 105 -23.82 -17.77 -16.28
CA THR A 105 -22.97 -16.60 -16.09
C THR A 105 -22.33 -16.62 -14.70
N VAL A 106 -21.02 -16.61 -14.67
CA VAL A 106 -20.22 -16.56 -13.46
C VAL A 106 -19.59 -15.18 -13.31
N LEU A 107 -19.83 -14.50 -12.19
CA LEU A 107 -19.28 -13.17 -11.91
C LEU A 107 -18.11 -13.31 -10.93
N LEU A 108 -16.90 -13.08 -11.40
CA LEU A 108 -15.70 -13.06 -10.55
C LEU A 108 -15.46 -11.66 -9.98
N SER A 109 -15.20 -11.59 -8.70
CA SER A 109 -14.73 -10.38 -8.03
C SER A 109 -13.22 -10.38 -8.00
N LYS A 110 -12.60 -9.25 -8.38
CA LYS A 110 -11.14 -9.08 -8.20
C LYS A 110 -10.76 -9.26 -6.74
N GLU A 111 -9.61 -9.85 -6.50
CA GLU A 111 -8.97 -9.78 -5.21
C GLU A 111 -8.62 -8.32 -4.93
N ALA A 112 -9.03 -7.84 -3.76
CA ALA A 112 -8.72 -6.47 -3.37
C ALA A 112 -7.21 -6.30 -3.08
N LEU A 113 -6.58 -7.35 -2.51
CA LEU A 113 -5.16 -7.39 -2.22
C LEU A 113 -4.38 -8.05 -3.35
N VAL A 114 -3.43 -7.33 -3.92
CA VAL A 114 -2.59 -7.80 -5.03
C VAL A 114 -1.11 -7.73 -4.64
N SER A 115 -0.39 -8.84 -4.78
CA SER A 115 1.06 -8.88 -4.62
C SER A 115 1.75 -8.31 -5.87
N LEU A 116 2.78 -7.50 -5.65
CA LEU A 116 3.65 -6.94 -6.70
C LEU A 116 5.01 -7.63 -6.76
N ASN A 117 5.23 -8.67 -5.95
CA ASN A 117 6.49 -9.38 -5.88
C ASN A 117 6.56 -10.45 -6.99
N PRO A 118 7.42 -10.30 -8.01
CA PRO A 118 7.43 -11.19 -9.17
C PRO A 118 7.83 -12.63 -8.84
N ASN A 119 8.64 -12.83 -7.77
CA ASN A 119 9.12 -14.12 -7.32
C ASN A 119 8.39 -14.66 -6.07
N GLY A 120 7.26 -14.01 -5.71
CA GLY A 120 6.58 -14.24 -4.44
C GLY A 120 7.21 -13.47 -3.28
N PRO A 121 6.49 -13.37 -2.14
CA PRO A 121 6.96 -12.62 -0.98
C PRO A 121 8.11 -13.34 -0.27
N SER A 122 9.10 -12.58 0.17
CA SER A 122 10.16 -13.06 1.05
C SER A 122 9.65 -13.14 2.51
N PRO A 123 9.89 -14.23 3.24
CA PRO A 123 9.28 -14.45 4.57
C PRO A 123 9.72 -13.46 5.65
N ASN A 124 10.88 -12.84 5.49
CA ASN A 124 11.45 -11.94 6.48
C ASN A 124 11.53 -10.49 6.00
N ALA A 125 10.91 -10.18 4.89
CA ALA A 125 10.91 -8.84 4.33
C ALA A 125 9.87 -7.94 4.98
N ILE A 126 10.10 -6.64 4.93
CA ILE A 126 9.16 -5.61 5.38
C ILE A 126 7.97 -5.57 4.42
N ASN A 127 6.78 -5.78 4.93
CA ASN A 127 5.55 -5.84 4.14
C ASN A 127 4.92 -4.44 4.01
N ILE A 128 4.97 -3.90 2.83
CA ILE A 128 4.43 -2.57 2.50
C ILE A 128 3.17 -2.73 1.66
N VAL A 129 2.07 -2.14 2.13
CA VAL A 129 0.78 -2.21 1.43
C VAL A 129 0.31 -0.80 1.07
N PHE A 130 0.14 -0.56 -0.21
CA PHE A 130 -0.39 0.70 -0.75
C PHE A 130 -1.91 0.67 -0.83
N TYR A 131 -2.54 1.80 -0.50
CA TYR A 131 -3.98 1.94 -0.51
C TYR A 131 -4.41 3.28 -1.15
N PRO A 132 -5.35 3.30 -2.13
CA PRO A 132 -5.79 4.54 -2.75
C PRO A 132 -6.70 5.35 -1.83
N SER A 133 -6.51 6.66 -1.83
CA SER A 133 -7.38 7.60 -1.14
C SER A 133 -8.55 8.05 -2.02
N SER A 134 -9.74 8.13 -1.43
CA SER A 134 -10.91 8.79 -2.04
C SER A 134 -10.81 10.31 -2.05
N THR A 135 -9.81 10.84 -1.38
CA THR A 135 -9.58 12.27 -1.22
C THR A 135 -8.20 12.65 -1.68
N SER A 136 -8.06 13.87 -2.12
CA SER A 136 -6.85 14.44 -2.69
C SER A 136 -6.63 15.84 -2.14
N TYR A 137 -5.57 16.48 -2.58
CA TYR A 137 -5.22 17.84 -2.28
C TYR A 137 -5.18 18.69 -3.54
N SER A 138 -5.95 19.80 -3.56
CA SER A 138 -5.91 20.76 -4.64
C SER A 138 -4.82 21.79 -4.37
N CYS A 139 -3.80 21.81 -5.21
CA CYS A 139 -2.74 22.81 -5.12
C CYS A 139 -3.22 24.21 -5.54
N THR A 140 -4.33 24.31 -6.27
CA THR A 140 -4.91 25.59 -6.66
C THR A 140 -5.62 26.27 -5.50
N ASP A 141 -6.42 25.49 -4.77
CA ASP A 141 -7.32 26.01 -3.75
C ASP A 141 -6.74 25.82 -2.34
N ASN A 142 -5.64 25.07 -2.24
CA ASN A 142 -4.96 24.70 -1.00
C ASN A 142 -5.91 23.98 -0.03
N GLU A 143 -6.71 23.06 -0.54
CA GLU A 143 -7.72 22.35 0.23
C GLU A 143 -7.88 20.87 -0.16
N LYS A 144 -8.55 20.12 0.72
CA LYS A 144 -8.95 18.74 0.47
C LYS A 144 -10.07 18.71 -0.57
N VAL A 145 -9.92 17.85 -1.56
CA VAL A 145 -10.90 17.61 -2.62
C VAL A 145 -11.18 16.11 -2.78
N SER A 146 -12.29 15.77 -3.45
CA SER A 146 -12.57 14.38 -3.82
C SER A 146 -11.66 13.92 -4.96
N ALA A 147 -11.25 12.64 -4.94
CA ALA A 147 -10.43 11.99 -5.97
C ALA A 147 -11.16 10.79 -6.60
N PRO A 148 -12.34 10.98 -7.23
CA PRO A 148 -13.14 9.87 -7.77
C PRO A 148 -12.42 9.12 -8.89
N ASP A 149 -11.67 9.79 -9.73
CA ASP A 149 -10.93 9.17 -10.83
C ASP A 149 -9.85 8.23 -10.31
N TYR A 150 -9.22 8.57 -9.18
CA TYR A 150 -8.16 7.77 -8.59
C TYR A 150 -8.68 6.45 -8.02
N ILE A 151 -9.82 6.48 -7.34
CA ILE A 151 -10.45 5.27 -6.79
C ILE A 151 -11.22 4.44 -7.82
N ASN A 152 -11.55 5.01 -8.99
CA ASN A 152 -12.25 4.30 -10.07
C ASN A 152 -11.31 3.83 -11.19
N ASN A 153 -10.02 4.15 -11.11
CA ASN A 153 -9.02 3.78 -12.10
C ASN A 153 -7.85 3.03 -11.45
N GLU A 154 -7.99 1.71 -11.30
CA GLU A 154 -6.96 0.83 -10.74
C GLU A 154 -5.63 0.90 -11.52
N THR A 155 -5.70 1.09 -12.83
CA THR A 155 -4.49 1.19 -13.67
C THR A 155 -3.68 2.43 -13.32
N LEU A 156 -4.34 3.57 -13.10
CA LEU A 156 -3.69 4.81 -12.66
C LEU A 156 -3.07 4.62 -11.27
N PHE A 157 -3.84 4.12 -10.32
CA PHE A 157 -3.33 3.87 -8.97
C PHE A 157 -2.12 2.91 -8.97
N ARG A 158 -2.23 1.79 -9.71
CA ARG A 158 -1.12 0.83 -9.83
C ARG A 158 0.12 1.45 -10.47
N HIS A 159 -0.05 2.31 -11.47
CA HIS A 159 1.07 3.05 -12.08
C HIS A 159 1.79 3.89 -11.04
N ASP A 160 1.07 4.66 -10.23
CA ASP A 160 1.64 5.50 -9.19
C ASP A 160 2.32 4.68 -8.11
N VAL A 161 1.73 3.54 -7.69
CA VAL A 161 2.37 2.60 -6.76
C VAL A 161 3.70 2.10 -7.31
N LEU A 162 3.75 1.68 -8.57
CA LEU A 162 4.99 1.20 -9.19
C LEU A 162 6.04 2.30 -9.30
N ASN A 163 5.63 3.53 -9.61
CA ASN A 163 6.54 4.67 -9.62
C ASN A 163 7.14 4.96 -8.24
N VAL A 164 6.31 4.93 -7.19
CA VAL A 164 6.78 5.09 -5.80
C VAL A 164 7.75 3.97 -5.41
N ILE A 165 7.45 2.72 -5.76
CA ILE A 165 8.35 1.59 -5.51
C ILE A 165 9.69 1.82 -6.18
N ASP A 166 9.69 2.15 -7.46
CA ASP A 166 10.92 2.38 -8.23
C ASP A 166 11.73 3.53 -7.65
N THR A 167 11.12 4.70 -7.49
CA THR A 167 11.84 5.92 -7.09
C THR A 167 12.27 5.93 -5.62
N THR A 168 11.56 5.24 -4.73
CA THR A 168 11.80 5.31 -3.28
C THR A 168 12.54 4.09 -2.76
N TYR A 169 12.20 2.87 -3.22
CA TYR A 169 12.68 1.63 -2.63
C TYR A 169 13.70 0.91 -3.52
N MET A 170 13.48 0.85 -4.84
CA MET A 170 14.38 0.13 -5.74
C MET A 170 15.68 0.90 -6.02
N ASN A 171 15.62 2.23 -5.92
CA ASN A 171 16.77 3.13 -6.11
C ASN A 171 17.19 3.78 -4.77
N LEU A 172 17.00 3.10 -3.65
CA LEU A 172 17.34 3.63 -2.32
C LEU A 172 18.84 3.96 -2.18
N ASP A 173 19.72 3.20 -2.84
CA ASP A 173 21.16 3.42 -2.93
C ASP A 173 21.54 4.74 -3.61
N GLN A 174 20.68 5.28 -4.47
CA GLN A 174 20.90 6.58 -5.12
C GLN A 174 20.54 7.77 -4.23
N VAL A 175 19.77 7.52 -3.17
CA VAL A 175 19.27 8.55 -2.26
C VAL A 175 19.83 8.42 -0.85
N THR A 176 20.73 7.48 -0.61
CA THR A 176 21.51 7.34 0.61
C THR A 176 22.90 7.93 0.41
N SER A 177 23.48 8.45 1.48
CA SER A 177 24.84 9.05 1.42
C SER A 177 25.92 7.98 1.52
N PRO A 178 26.97 8.02 0.64
CA PRO A 178 28.18 7.26 0.91
C PRO A 178 28.87 7.86 2.17
N PRO A 179 29.67 7.08 2.95
CA PRO A 179 30.39 5.89 2.52
C PRO A 179 29.74 4.57 2.94
N ASP A 180 28.59 4.58 3.60
CA ASP A 180 27.99 3.35 4.12
C ASP A 180 27.04 2.75 3.06
N PRO A 181 27.54 1.85 2.17
CA PRO A 181 26.70 1.26 1.14
C PRO A 181 25.57 0.43 1.78
N LEU A 182 24.41 0.45 1.13
CA LEU A 182 23.33 -0.43 1.51
C LEU A 182 23.74 -1.91 1.37
N PRO A 183 23.11 -2.85 2.12
CA PRO A 183 23.33 -4.27 1.96
C PRO A 183 23.13 -4.70 0.50
N GLU A 184 23.95 -5.64 0.03
CA GLU A 184 23.78 -6.20 -1.31
C GLU A 184 22.37 -6.79 -1.48
N ASN A 185 21.73 -6.49 -2.59
CA ASN A 185 20.35 -6.92 -2.90
C ASN A 185 19.31 -6.46 -1.86
N TYR A 186 19.49 -5.28 -1.27
CA TYR A 186 18.57 -4.70 -0.29
C TYR A 186 17.11 -4.67 -0.77
N GLN A 187 16.87 -4.65 -2.08
CA GLN A 187 15.53 -4.71 -2.69
C GLN A 187 14.74 -5.95 -2.26
N ASN A 188 15.44 -7.06 -1.94
CA ASN A 188 14.82 -8.30 -1.46
C ASN A 188 14.31 -8.20 -0.01
N TYR A 189 14.59 -7.11 0.68
CA TYR A 189 14.12 -6.87 2.05
C TYR A 189 12.74 -6.21 2.10
N PHE A 190 12.08 -6.03 0.96
CA PHE A 190 10.75 -5.48 0.86
C PHE A 190 9.80 -6.43 0.13
N ASN A 191 8.60 -6.55 0.66
CA ASN A 191 7.45 -7.11 -0.03
C ASN A 191 6.45 -6.00 -0.31
N PHE A 192 6.04 -5.89 -1.56
CA PHE A 192 5.11 -4.87 -1.99
C PHE A 192 3.77 -5.47 -2.37
N TYR A 193 2.72 -4.81 -1.89
CA TYR A 193 1.34 -5.12 -2.20
C TYR A 193 0.57 -3.83 -2.44
N TYR A 194 -0.54 -3.93 -3.12
CA TYR A 194 -1.56 -2.89 -3.04
C TYR A 194 -2.92 -3.49 -2.73
N TYR A 195 -3.73 -2.72 -2.02
CA TYR A 195 -5.12 -3.04 -1.74
C TYR A 195 -6.00 -2.07 -2.51
N TYR A 196 -6.92 -2.59 -3.35
CA TYR A 196 -7.77 -1.78 -4.19
C TYR A 196 -9.22 -2.23 -4.10
N ASP A 197 -10.00 -1.49 -3.32
CA ASP A 197 -11.44 -1.67 -3.19
C ASP A 197 -12.15 -0.32 -3.36
N PRO A 198 -12.71 -0.03 -4.55
CA PRO A 198 -13.42 1.23 -4.80
C PRO A 198 -14.65 1.45 -3.93
N SER A 199 -15.23 0.38 -3.36
CA SER A 199 -16.40 0.47 -2.47
C SER A 199 -16.03 0.89 -1.04
N ALA A 200 -14.76 0.72 -0.68
CA ALA A 200 -14.24 1.01 0.66
C ALA A 200 -12.87 1.69 0.58
N PRO A 201 -12.76 2.89 -0.01
CA PRO A 201 -11.48 3.57 -0.17
C PRO A 201 -10.96 4.14 1.15
N ALA A 202 -9.65 4.40 1.23
CA ALA A 202 -9.07 5.16 2.32
C ALA A 202 -9.42 6.66 2.22
N ASP A 203 -9.24 7.39 3.32
CA ASP A 203 -9.27 8.86 3.35
C ASP A 203 -7.94 9.39 3.89
N ALA A 204 -7.09 9.92 3.01
CA ALA A 204 -5.78 10.47 3.38
C ALA A 204 -5.87 11.69 4.30
N PHE A 205 -7.02 12.37 4.37
CA PHE A 205 -7.19 13.60 5.14
C PHE A 205 -8.08 13.43 6.38
N SER A 206 -8.23 12.20 6.85
CA SER A 206 -8.84 11.87 8.13
C SER A 206 -7.75 11.72 9.20
N GLY A 207 -7.41 12.79 9.89
CA GLY A 207 -6.27 12.83 10.83
C GLY A 207 -4.91 12.94 10.13
N CYS A 208 -3.82 12.77 10.88
CA CYS A 208 -2.44 12.90 10.39
C CYS A 208 -2.16 11.90 9.26
N SER A 209 -2.20 10.62 9.53
CA SER A 209 -1.82 9.56 8.57
C SER A 209 -2.99 9.07 7.70
N GLY A 210 -4.14 9.73 7.76
CA GLY A 210 -5.35 9.28 7.09
C GLY A 210 -6.08 8.16 7.84
N SER A 211 -7.11 7.59 7.22
CA SER A 211 -7.85 6.45 7.76
C SER A 211 -8.10 5.39 6.71
N VAL A 212 -8.05 4.13 7.14
CA VAL A 212 -8.40 2.96 6.33
C VAL A 212 -9.67 2.30 6.88
N PRO A 213 -10.52 1.71 6.03
CA PRO A 213 -11.72 1.00 6.46
C PRO A 213 -11.40 -0.23 7.32
N GLN A 214 -12.39 -0.68 8.12
CA GLN A 214 -12.24 -1.88 8.93
C GLN A 214 -12.04 -3.13 8.06
N SER A 215 -12.71 -3.23 6.91
CA SER A 215 -12.54 -4.33 5.95
C SER A 215 -11.09 -4.51 5.49
N TYR A 216 -10.36 -3.41 5.29
CA TYR A 216 -8.92 -3.45 5.01
C TYR A 216 -8.16 -4.06 6.19
N ARG A 217 -8.40 -3.59 7.41
CA ARG A 217 -7.69 -4.06 8.62
C ARG A 217 -7.93 -5.53 8.89
N ASP A 218 -9.13 -6.02 8.58
CA ASP A 218 -9.49 -7.42 8.75
C ASP A 218 -8.83 -8.33 7.70
N THR A 219 -8.57 -7.79 6.51
CA THR A 219 -7.95 -8.52 5.39
C THR A 219 -6.42 -8.46 5.45
N VAL A 220 -5.86 -7.27 5.74
CA VAL A 220 -4.42 -7.00 5.69
C VAL A 220 -3.85 -6.96 7.11
N THR A 221 -3.69 -8.14 7.71
CA THR A 221 -3.18 -8.28 9.09
C THR A 221 -1.66 -8.39 9.18
N PHE A 222 -0.98 -8.61 8.05
CA PHE A 222 0.45 -8.85 7.95
C PHE A 222 1.27 -7.62 7.55
N SER A 223 0.62 -6.49 7.28
CA SER A 223 1.30 -5.25 6.87
C SER A 223 2.13 -4.68 8.02
N ASP A 224 3.40 -4.42 7.75
CA ASP A 224 4.26 -3.64 8.64
C ASP A 224 4.02 -2.15 8.44
N VAL A 225 3.85 -1.74 7.17
CA VAL A 225 3.57 -0.36 6.78
C VAL A 225 2.41 -0.29 5.81
N THR A 226 1.42 0.55 6.13
CA THR A 226 0.34 0.91 5.20
C THR A 226 0.57 2.32 4.66
N ILE A 227 0.62 2.45 3.34
CA ILE A 227 0.83 3.72 2.64
C ILE A 227 -0.47 4.15 1.95
N ILE A 228 -1.10 5.20 2.44
CA ILE A 228 -2.24 5.81 1.78
C ILE A 228 -1.72 6.80 0.74
N LEU A 229 -1.81 6.44 -0.53
CA LEU A 229 -1.44 7.33 -1.62
C LEU A 229 -2.64 8.16 -2.08
N TYR A 230 -2.38 9.44 -2.36
CA TYR A 230 -3.34 10.33 -2.98
C TYR A 230 -2.68 11.14 -4.10
N PRO A 231 -3.38 11.44 -5.22
CA PRO A 231 -2.86 12.31 -6.27
C PRO A 231 -2.93 13.77 -5.82
N THR A 232 -2.04 14.62 -6.32
CA THR A 232 -2.19 16.07 -6.20
C THR A 232 -2.79 16.62 -7.49
N TYR A 233 -3.80 17.46 -7.38
CA TYR A 233 -4.34 18.17 -8.53
C TYR A 233 -3.58 19.48 -8.70
N HIS A 234 -2.64 19.48 -9.64
CA HIS A 234 -1.97 20.70 -10.07
C HIS A 234 -2.96 21.53 -10.90
N GLY A 235 -3.42 22.63 -10.33
CA GLY A 235 -4.12 23.64 -11.12
C GLY A 235 -3.22 24.17 -12.25
N ARG A 236 -3.80 24.84 -13.24
CA ARG A 236 -3.08 25.40 -14.41
C ARG A 236 -1.99 26.44 -14.06
N TYR A 237 -1.78 26.74 -12.81
CA TYR A 237 -0.83 27.73 -12.35
C TYR A 237 0.43 27.06 -11.81
N THR A 238 1.45 27.00 -12.65
CA THR A 238 2.78 26.44 -12.35
C THR A 238 3.57 27.23 -11.28
N ASN A 239 3.02 28.30 -10.73
CA ASN A 239 3.71 29.19 -9.79
C ASN A 239 3.10 29.20 -8.38
N VAL A 240 2.12 28.35 -8.09
CA VAL A 240 1.59 28.23 -6.72
C VAL A 240 2.47 27.22 -5.99
N SER A 241 3.02 27.64 -4.86
CA SER A 241 3.71 26.75 -3.93
C SER A 241 2.68 25.75 -3.40
N CYS A 242 2.59 24.58 -4.04
CA CYS A 242 1.79 23.48 -3.54
C CYS A 242 2.53 22.87 -2.34
N GLN A 243 1.84 22.78 -1.22
CA GLN A 243 2.34 22.12 -0.03
C GLN A 243 1.43 20.94 0.32
N PRO A 244 1.41 19.88 -0.50
CA PRO A 244 0.77 18.65 -0.11
C PRO A 244 1.50 18.11 1.13
N THR A 245 0.76 17.58 2.09
CA THR A 245 1.30 17.13 3.36
C THR A 245 1.46 15.62 3.37
N GLY A 246 2.64 15.13 3.73
CA GLY A 246 2.84 13.79 4.25
C GLY A 246 2.50 13.75 5.73
N CYS A 247 2.30 12.58 6.29
CA CYS A 247 2.29 12.34 7.73
C CYS A 247 2.36 10.85 8.03
N THR A 248 3.14 10.51 9.04
CA THR A 248 3.32 9.13 9.51
C THR A 248 2.82 8.98 10.94
N GLN A 249 2.11 7.88 11.21
CA GLN A 249 1.63 7.53 12.55
C GLN A 249 1.88 6.07 12.87
N ILE A 250 2.38 5.81 14.06
CA ILE A 250 2.51 4.46 14.60
C ILE A 250 1.21 4.06 15.28
N LEU A 251 0.59 2.98 14.78
CA LEU A 251 -0.69 2.48 15.28
C LEU A 251 -0.55 1.37 16.34
N GLY A 252 0.69 0.96 16.63
CA GLY A 252 1.04 -0.09 17.57
C GLY A 252 2.26 -0.87 17.10
N PRO A 253 2.75 -1.85 17.87
CA PRO A 253 3.91 -2.64 17.52
C PRO A 253 3.77 -3.29 16.13
N GLY A 254 4.75 -3.06 15.25
CA GLY A 254 4.78 -3.61 13.90
C GLY A 254 3.72 -3.08 12.94
N ARG A 255 3.05 -1.97 13.26
CA ARG A 255 2.06 -1.35 12.39
C ARG A 255 2.28 0.15 12.30
N VAL A 256 2.65 0.60 11.12
CA VAL A 256 2.79 2.02 10.80
C VAL A 256 1.86 2.39 9.67
N GLN A 257 1.23 3.54 9.76
CA GLN A 257 0.42 4.09 8.68
C GLN A 257 0.96 5.45 8.28
N MET A 258 1.16 5.65 7.00
CA MET A 258 1.52 6.95 6.45
C MET A 258 0.57 7.34 5.32
N LYS A 259 0.49 8.64 5.07
CA LYS A 259 -0.09 9.20 3.86
C LYS A 259 0.97 9.97 3.10
N ALA A 260 0.92 9.93 1.79
CA ALA A 260 1.80 10.74 0.95
C ALA A 260 1.16 11.02 -0.42
N PRO A 261 1.48 12.16 -1.04
CA PRO A 261 1.10 12.45 -2.43
C PRO A 261 1.93 11.58 -3.37
N ALA A 262 1.26 10.88 -4.29
CA ALA A 262 1.91 9.92 -5.19
C ALA A 262 2.92 10.55 -6.17
N ASP A 263 2.74 11.83 -6.49
CA ASP A 263 3.55 12.61 -7.44
C ASP A 263 4.60 13.53 -6.79
N GLN A 264 4.78 13.43 -5.45
CA GLN A 264 5.75 14.22 -4.69
C GLN A 264 6.80 13.30 -4.06
N GLU A 265 7.76 12.89 -4.87
CA GLU A 265 8.79 11.90 -4.50
C GLU A 265 9.50 12.21 -3.19
N MET A 266 9.87 13.47 -2.96
CA MET A 266 10.57 13.88 -1.73
C MET A 266 9.70 13.69 -0.49
N ILE A 267 8.40 13.96 -0.57
CA ILE A 267 7.48 13.73 0.55
C ILE A 267 7.32 12.24 0.81
N VAL A 268 7.14 11.43 -0.24
CA VAL A 268 7.08 9.97 -0.11
C VAL A 268 8.33 9.42 0.57
N ARG A 269 9.51 9.86 0.16
CA ARG A 269 10.79 9.46 0.76
C ARG A 269 10.91 9.88 2.21
N HIS A 270 10.55 11.12 2.52
CA HIS A 270 10.56 11.65 3.89
C HIS A 270 9.68 10.81 4.81
N GLU A 271 8.43 10.61 4.43
CA GLU A 271 7.48 9.78 5.20
C GLU A 271 7.91 8.30 5.28
N THR A 272 8.54 7.79 4.22
CA THR A 272 9.15 6.45 4.25
C THR A 272 10.29 6.38 5.26
N GLY A 273 11.07 7.44 5.40
CA GLY A 273 12.09 7.58 6.44
C GLY A 273 11.50 7.32 7.83
N HIS A 274 10.38 7.94 8.15
CA HIS A 274 9.66 7.69 9.40
C HIS A 274 9.05 6.30 9.46
N ALA A 275 8.27 5.92 8.44
CA ALA A 275 7.41 4.76 8.47
C ALA A 275 8.16 3.43 8.44
N VAL A 276 9.19 3.35 7.63
CA VAL A 276 9.94 2.10 7.38
C VAL A 276 11.20 2.04 8.24
N PHE A 277 11.92 3.15 8.32
CA PHE A 277 13.23 3.16 8.95
C PHE A 277 13.24 3.74 10.37
N GLY A 278 12.12 4.30 10.84
CA GLY A 278 12.04 4.92 12.17
C GLY A 278 12.93 6.15 12.30
N LEU A 279 13.22 6.83 11.19
CA LEU A 279 13.97 8.07 11.19
C LEU A 279 13.17 9.20 11.84
N VAL A 280 13.87 10.15 12.36
CA VAL A 280 13.36 11.30 13.07
C VAL A 280 13.67 12.56 12.27
N ASP A 281 12.77 13.54 12.33
CA ASP A 281 13.05 14.86 11.76
C ASP A 281 14.27 15.49 12.41
N THR A 282 15.15 16.01 11.57
CA THR A 282 16.31 16.78 12.01
C THR A 282 16.06 18.29 12.00
N TYR A 283 14.77 18.69 11.95
CA TYR A 283 14.33 20.06 12.17
C TYR A 283 13.49 20.19 13.43
N CYS A 284 13.35 21.39 13.94
CA CYS A 284 12.58 21.68 15.11
C CYS A 284 11.08 21.60 14.81
N GLY A 285 10.39 20.63 15.38
CA GLY A 285 8.96 20.38 15.17
C GLY A 285 8.32 19.62 16.32
N SER A 286 7.09 19.18 16.12
CA SER A 286 6.32 18.39 17.09
C SER A 286 6.61 16.88 17.02
N THR A 287 7.67 16.45 16.37
CA THR A 287 8.02 15.05 16.15
C THR A 287 8.46 14.37 17.45
N TYR A 288 8.04 13.13 17.64
CA TYR A 288 8.46 12.28 18.74
C TYR A 288 9.65 11.43 18.33
N TYR A 289 10.63 11.34 19.21
CA TYR A 289 11.91 10.75 18.94
C TYR A 289 12.10 9.43 19.69
N TRP A 290 12.57 8.43 18.99
CA TRP A 290 12.91 7.13 19.52
C TRP A 290 14.33 7.18 20.07
N GLN A 291 14.45 7.57 21.35
CA GLN A 291 15.75 7.82 21.97
C GLN A 291 16.59 6.56 22.18
N ASP A 292 15.93 5.41 22.24
CA ASP A 292 16.54 4.12 22.60
C ASP A 292 16.69 3.19 21.39
N ASP A 293 16.43 3.69 20.17
CA ASP A 293 16.61 2.90 18.95
C ASP A 293 18.10 2.69 18.68
N PRO A 294 18.50 1.47 18.25
CA PRO A 294 19.85 1.24 17.74
C PRO A 294 20.13 2.08 16.49
N ASP A 295 21.34 2.63 16.41
CA ASP A 295 21.77 3.50 15.30
C ASP A 295 20.76 4.62 14.96
N PRO A 296 20.40 5.47 15.95
CA PRO A 296 19.43 6.53 15.71
C PRO A 296 20.04 7.62 14.82
N ASN A 297 19.20 8.37 14.09
CA ASN A 297 19.68 9.57 13.37
C ASN A 297 19.69 10.84 14.21
N VAL A 298 19.25 10.76 15.48
CA VAL A 298 19.29 11.85 16.47
C VAL A 298 19.61 11.32 17.86
N TRP A 299 20.23 12.15 18.71
CA TRP A 299 20.66 11.78 20.06
C TRP A 299 20.12 12.72 21.12
N SER A 300 19.83 12.20 22.29
CA SER A 300 19.29 12.96 23.42
C SER A 300 20.32 13.84 24.11
N SER A 301 21.63 13.70 23.82
CA SER A 301 22.69 14.49 24.42
C SER A 301 23.84 14.75 23.43
N LEU A 302 24.55 15.85 23.62
CA LEU A 302 25.78 16.14 22.88
C LEU A 302 26.81 15.00 23.03
N ALA A 303 26.97 14.47 24.22
CA ALA A 303 27.95 13.41 24.50
C ALA A 303 27.64 12.13 23.74
N SER A 304 26.34 11.74 23.66
CA SER A 304 25.90 10.57 22.88
C SER A 304 26.12 10.77 21.40
N CYS A 305 25.78 11.96 20.87
CA CYS A 305 26.03 12.32 19.48
C CYS A 305 27.53 12.24 19.16
N GLN A 306 28.39 12.83 20.00
CA GLN A 306 29.83 12.83 19.80
C GLN A 306 30.46 11.44 19.87
N ALA A 307 29.98 10.60 20.78
CA ALA A 307 30.44 9.22 20.91
C ALA A 307 30.06 8.39 19.67
N ASP A 308 28.86 8.58 19.16
CA ASP A 308 28.39 7.94 17.94
C ASP A 308 29.19 8.41 16.71
N ALA A 309 29.35 9.71 16.53
CA ALA A 309 30.16 10.26 15.46
C ALA A 309 31.60 9.68 15.46
N GLN A 310 32.21 9.56 16.64
CA GLN A 310 33.55 8.94 16.79
C GLN A 310 33.54 7.46 16.40
N SER A 311 32.53 6.70 16.79
CA SER A 311 32.43 5.28 16.47
C SER A 311 32.33 5.02 14.97
N HIS A 312 31.78 5.98 14.24
CA HIS A 312 31.61 5.94 12.79
C HIS A 312 32.69 6.75 12.03
N HIS A 313 33.78 7.11 12.72
CA HIS A 313 34.91 7.86 12.13
C HIS A 313 34.50 9.23 11.56
N ARG A 314 33.49 9.88 12.17
CA ARG A 314 33.04 11.24 11.87
C ARG A 314 33.62 12.23 12.87
N ASP A 315 33.65 13.49 12.48
CA ASP A 315 34.13 14.56 13.34
C ASP A 315 33.07 14.87 14.44
N PRO A 316 33.38 14.62 15.72
CA PRO A 316 32.45 14.92 16.82
C PRO A 316 32.09 16.39 16.96
N ALA A 317 32.93 17.30 16.42
CA ALA A 317 32.65 18.73 16.41
C ALA A 317 31.47 19.11 15.48
N GLN A 318 31.04 18.21 14.62
CA GLN A 318 29.85 18.39 13.78
C GLN A 318 28.53 18.17 14.51
N CYS A 319 28.57 17.60 15.73
CA CYS A 319 27.38 17.44 16.56
C CYS A 319 26.75 18.79 16.91
N ARG A 320 25.51 19.01 16.44
CA ARG A 320 24.75 20.24 16.61
C ARG A 320 23.40 19.97 17.23
N GLN A 321 22.89 20.97 17.93
CA GLN A 321 21.56 20.90 18.49
C GLN A 321 20.51 21.21 17.42
N ILE A 322 19.53 20.36 17.25
CA ILE A 322 18.48 20.53 16.24
C ILE A 322 17.77 21.89 16.39
N ALA A 323 17.48 22.31 17.63
CA ALA A 323 16.84 23.58 17.92
C ALA A 323 17.63 24.81 17.43
N SER A 324 18.97 24.68 17.27
CA SER A 324 19.82 25.81 16.84
C SER A 324 19.87 25.99 15.34
N GLU A 325 19.48 24.98 14.56
CA GLU A 325 19.65 25.00 13.11
C GLU A 325 18.42 25.47 12.35
N ASN A 326 17.21 25.36 12.93
CA ASN A 326 15.97 25.62 12.22
C ASN A 326 15.07 26.62 12.92
N SER A 327 14.84 27.73 12.26
CA SER A 327 13.93 28.82 12.71
C SER A 327 12.46 28.60 12.30
N TYR A 328 12.12 27.45 11.71
CA TYR A 328 10.77 27.19 11.15
C TYR A 328 9.70 26.98 12.20
N SER A 329 10.03 26.53 13.39
CA SER A 329 9.07 26.41 14.46
C SER A 329 9.56 27.14 15.72
N PRO A 330 8.77 28.04 16.29
CA PRO A 330 9.12 28.70 17.56
C PRO A 330 9.05 27.74 18.76
N VAL A 331 8.57 26.52 18.58
CA VAL A 331 8.37 25.53 19.65
C VAL A 331 9.16 24.27 19.34
N CYS A 332 10.45 24.31 19.63
CA CYS A 332 11.25 23.10 19.72
C CYS A 332 11.03 22.49 21.11
N SER A 333 10.16 21.50 21.20
CA SER A 333 9.79 20.91 22.49
C SER A 333 10.87 20.02 23.09
N LYS A 334 11.93 19.65 22.35
CA LYS A 334 13.02 18.80 22.83
C LYS A 334 14.35 19.17 22.18
N ASN A 335 15.40 19.22 22.98
CA ASN A 335 16.76 19.52 22.55
C ASN A 335 17.46 18.21 22.18
N PHE A 336 17.36 17.81 20.91
CA PHE A 336 18.11 16.70 20.38
C PHE A 336 19.33 17.17 19.59
N TRP A 337 20.26 16.25 19.36
CA TRP A 337 21.52 16.48 18.69
C TRP A 337 21.61 15.60 17.47
N HIS A 338 22.24 16.09 16.40
CA HIS A 338 22.63 15.29 15.24
C HIS A 338 24.02 15.74 14.76
N TRP A 339 24.72 14.88 14.02
CA TRP A 339 26.07 15.18 13.54
C TRP A 339 26.16 15.29 12.02
N ASP A 340 25.07 15.10 11.28
CA ASP A 340 25.07 15.19 9.83
C ASP A 340 25.30 16.64 9.38
N PRO A 341 26.41 16.91 8.62
CA PRO A 341 26.72 18.27 8.18
C PRO A 341 25.87 18.74 7.01
N ASN A 342 25.20 17.81 6.32
CA ASN A 342 24.42 18.09 5.14
C ASN A 342 22.93 18.08 5.47
N PRO A 343 22.16 19.03 4.93
CA PRO A 343 20.72 18.93 5.02
C PRO A 343 20.26 17.65 4.31
N ASP A 344 19.66 16.75 5.05
CA ASP A 344 19.06 15.54 4.53
C ASP A 344 17.56 15.73 4.31
N ILE A 345 16.92 14.71 3.73
CA ILE A 345 15.50 14.74 3.49
C ILE A 345 14.68 14.86 4.79
N MET A 346 15.24 14.40 5.93
CA MET A 346 14.63 14.52 7.26
C MET A 346 14.78 15.93 7.85
N ALA A 347 15.54 16.82 7.20
CA ALA A 347 15.70 18.23 7.58
C ALA A 347 14.69 19.16 6.88
N GLY A 348 13.58 18.66 6.38
CA GLY A 348 12.54 19.47 5.74
C GLY A 348 12.50 19.37 4.22
N MET A 349 12.77 18.22 3.67
CA MET A 349 12.64 17.85 2.24
C MET A 349 13.56 18.63 1.28
N TYR A 350 14.56 19.36 1.76
CA TYR A 350 15.41 20.20 0.90
C TYR A 350 16.59 19.45 0.26
N GLY A 351 16.95 18.27 0.78
CA GLY A 351 18.17 17.58 0.35
C GLY A 351 17.99 16.53 -0.74
N GLY A 352 16.80 15.96 -0.90
CA GLY A 352 16.52 14.87 -1.84
C GLY A 352 17.16 13.51 -1.50
N THR A 353 18.09 13.47 -0.55
CA THR A 353 18.84 12.29 -0.09
C THR A 353 18.75 12.13 1.42
N PHE A 354 18.92 10.90 1.90
CA PHE A 354 19.15 10.64 3.32
C PHE A 354 20.59 10.97 3.67
N GLY A 355 20.80 11.68 4.76
CA GLY A 355 22.14 11.98 5.25
C GLY A 355 22.85 10.75 5.83
N ASP A 356 24.10 10.92 6.24
CA ASP A 356 24.95 9.83 6.73
C ASP A 356 24.34 9.12 7.94
N ALA A 357 23.85 9.85 8.94
CA ALA A 357 23.23 9.27 10.14
C ALA A 357 21.92 8.54 9.80
N ALA A 358 21.10 9.10 8.90
CA ALA A 358 19.92 8.45 8.40
C ALA A 358 20.24 7.15 7.63
N THR A 359 21.31 7.17 6.82
CA THR A 359 21.80 5.99 6.08
C THR A 359 22.25 4.87 7.01
N GLN A 360 22.91 5.18 8.13
CA GLN A 360 23.27 4.19 9.15
C GLN A 360 22.01 3.49 9.70
N ARG A 361 21.00 4.27 10.09
CA ARG A 361 19.75 3.71 10.57
C ARG A 361 19.05 2.84 9.52
N ILE A 362 19.04 3.27 8.26
CA ILE A 362 18.52 2.48 7.13
C ILE A 362 19.25 1.14 7.04
N ASN A 363 20.58 1.15 7.07
CA ASN A 363 21.40 -0.06 7.04
C ASN A 363 21.09 -1.00 8.22
N TYR A 364 20.96 -0.45 9.42
CA TYR A 364 20.56 -1.22 10.58
C TYR A 364 19.21 -1.91 10.35
N VAL A 365 18.18 -1.17 9.97
CA VAL A 365 16.83 -1.73 9.75
C VAL A 365 16.84 -2.82 8.68
N LEU A 366 17.52 -2.59 7.56
CA LEU A 366 17.63 -3.58 6.48
C LEU A 366 18.40 -4.84 6.95
N SER A 367 19.43 -4.69 7.76
CA SER A 367 20.16 -5.84 8.31
C SER A 367 19.27 -6.72 9.21
N GLN A 368 18.37 -6.11 9.96
CA GLN A 368 17.41 -6.83 10.81
C GLN A 368 16.36 -7.56 9.98
N ALA A 369 15.82 -6.92 8.93
CA ALA A 369 14.86 -7.54 8.03
C ALA A 369 15.42 -8.81 7.38
N GLY A 370 16.70 -8.82 6.98
CA GLY A 370 17.36 -10.00 6.41
C GLY A 370 17.55 -11.18 7.38
N THR A 371 17.55 -10.93 8.70
CA THR A 371 17.76 -11.96 9.73
C THR A 371 16.46 -12.55 10.31
N GLY A 372 15.30 -12.06 9.90
CA GLY A 372 13.99 -12.50 10.41
C GLY A 372 13.65 -11.94 11.80
N SER A 373 14.44 -11.03 12.33
CA SER A 373 14.05 -10.25 13.49
C SER A 373 13.17 -9.10 13.00
N PRO A 374 11.93 -8.95 13.51
CA PRO A 374 11.14 -7.76 13.16
C PRO A 374 11.95 -6.54 13.58
N ALA A 375 12.14 -5.62 12.65
CA ALA A 375 12.67 -4.31 12.96
C ALA A 375 11.75 -3.72 14.03
N GLN A 376 12.17 -3.71 15.28
CA GLN A 376 11.37 -3.12 16.35
C GLN A 376 11.39 -1.61 16.15
N SER A 377 10.37 -1.08 15.51
CA SER A 377 9.95 0.28 15.81
C SER A 377 9.58 0.29 17.29
N GLY A 378 10.29 1.09 18.08
CA GLY A 378 10.22 1.07 19.53
C GLY A 378 8.81 1.04 20.09
N SER A 379 8.61 0.20 21.07
CA SER A 379 7.34 -0.07 21.72
C SER A 379 6.99 1.00 22.75
N THR A 380 6.53 2.15 22.28
CA THR A 380 5.79 3.06 23.17
C THR A 380 4.67 3.74 22.40
N THR A 381 3.45 3.50 22.84
CA THR A 381 2.25 4.20 22.40
C THR A 381 2.39 5.70 22.67
N VAL A 382 2.68 6.46 21.65
CA VAL A 382 2.63 7.92 21.72
C VAL A 382 1.76 8.41 20.57
N SER A 383 0.69 9.09 20.93
CA SER A 383 -0.18 9.79 19.98
C SER A 383 0.59 10.95 19.37
N LEU A 384 0.85 10.89 18.09
CA LEU A 384 1.45 11.97 17.33
C LEU A 384 0.35 12.94 16.91
N GLY A 385 0.27 14.08 17.57
CA GLY A 385 -0.40 15.25 17.04
C GLY A 385 0.67 16.13 16.41
N GLY A 386 0.76 16.14 15.12
CA GLY A 386 1.64 17.04 14.40
C GLY A 386 0.91 17.61 13.22
N ASP A 387 0.62 18.89 13.28
CA ASP A 387 0.26 19.69 12.11
C ASP A 387 1.56 20.21 11.51
N ALA A 388 1.78 19.93 10.21
CA ALA A 388 2.78 20.61 9.40
C ALA A 388 2.13 21.77 8.69
#